data_de28c4b9a2b6e8af748004b6909fcfd7
#
_entry.id   de28c4b9a2b6e8af748004b6909fcfd7
#
_cell.length_a   1.000
_cell.length_b   1.000
_cell.length_c   1.000
_cell.angle_alpha   90.00
_cell.angle_beta   90.00
_cell.angle_gamma   90.00
#
_symmetry.space_group_name_H-M   'P 1'
#
loop_
_entity.id
_entity.type
_entity.pdbx_description
1 polymer ?
#
loop_
_entity_poly.entity_id
_entity_poly.type
_entity_poly.pdbx_seq_one_letter_code
_entity_poly.pdbx_strand_id
1 'polypeptide(L)'
;NGCASADSGSTTNKGAAEVEGIEFQYRLNNMFATPQMKGMAANSSVRYPLMITGMLQSSEYTGGETNFSGNSIAYVPDFQLYTSVGMETNDWSIALGAKYQDDTFTDNANLYRTGKAFIFDLHAGMNVAVNSNGIKDARLFLNVDNLFDKVIVASEHEYGKRPNKPLSVMAGVKFDF
;
A
#
# COMPACT_ATOMS: atom_id res chain seq x y z
N ASN A 1 31.86 -42.16 -5.64
CA ASN A 1 31.13 -41.17 -4.82
C ASN A 1 31.15 -39.84 -5.58
N GLY A 2 30.29 -39.71 -6.59
CA GLY A 2 30.11 -38.45 -7.30
C GLY A 2 29.20 -37.54 -6.50
N CYS A 3 29.68 -36.36 -6.12
CA CYS A 3 28.81 -35.25 -5.75
C CYS A 3 27.92 -34.92 -6.97
N ALA A 4 26.61 -35.08 -6.84
CA ALA A 4 25.71 -34.54 -7.83
C ALA A 4 25.96 -33.04 -7.90
N SER A 5 26.36 -32.55 -9.08
CA SER A 5 26.45 -31.12 -9.34
C SER A 5 25.09 -30.53 -9.05
N ALA A 6 25.04 -29.59 -8.08
CA ALA A 6 23.87 -28.76 -7.91
C ALA A 6 23.54 -28.14 -9.26
N ASP A 7 22.37 -28.44 -9.77
CA ASP A 7 21.87 -27.92 -11.02
C ASP A 7 21.88 -26.39 -10.87
N SER A 8 22.73 -25.74 -11.59
CA SER A 8 22.82 -24.27 -11.61
C SER A 8 21.48 -23.81 -12.14
N GLY A 9 20.65 -23.19 -11.29
CA GLY A 9 19.27 -22.86 -11.55
C GLY A 9 19.04 -22.18 -12.89
N SER A 10 18.74 -22.99 -13.90
CA SER A 10 18.23 -22.48 -15.16
C SER A 10 16.74 -22.17 -14.97
N THR A 11 16.40 -20.91 -15.11
CA THR A 11 15.00 -20.48 -15.16
C THR A 11 14.41 -20.96 -16.47
N THR A 12 13.58 -21.99 -16.45
CA THR A 12 12.84 -22.46 -17.62
C THR A 12 11.40 -21.98 -17.53
N ASN A 13 10.82 -21.49 -18.62
CA ASN A 13 9.39 -21.23 -18.74
C ASN A 13 8.63 -22.58 -18.72
N LYS A 14 8.16 -22.98 -17.54
CA LYS A 14 7.48 -24.28 -17.36
C LYS A 14 5.96 -24.19 -17.32
N GLY A 15 5.34 -23.05 -17.64
CA GLY A 15 3.90 -22.92 -17.60
C GLY A 15 3.36 -21.65 -18.23
N ALA A 16 2.08 -21.64 -18.53
CA ALA A 16 1.31 -20.47 -18.88
C ALA A 16 0.48 -20.05 -17.68
N ALA A 17 0.31 -18.74 -17.51
CA ALA A 17 -0.49 -18.15 -16.45
C ALA A 17 -1.28 -16.98 -17.03
N GLU A 18 -2.49 -16.79 -16.52
CA GLU A 18 -3.39 -15.71 -16.92
C GLU A 18 -3.81 -14.91 -15.70
N VAL A 19 -3.85 -13.60 -15.84
CA VAL A 19 -4.35 -12.68 -14.82
C VAL A 19 -5.28 -11.71 -15.53
N GLU A 20 -6.54 -11.69 -15.09
CA GLU A 20 -7.54 -10.76 -15.56
C GLU A 20 -8.07 -9.94 -14.40
N GLY A 21 -8.36 -8.66 -14.63
CA GLY A 21 -8.83 -7.82 -13.54
C GLY A 21 -9.34 -6.47 -13.97
N ILE A 22 -9.91 -5.77 -12.98
CA ILE A 22 -10.41 -4.40 -13.11
C ILE A 22 -9.79 -3.57 -11.99
N GLU A 23 -9.18 -2.48 -12.38
CA GLU A 23 -8.70 -1.45 -11.45
C GLU A 23 -9.62 -0.24 -11.52
N PHE A 24 -9.87 0.37 -10.36
CA PHE A 24 -10.61 1.62 -10.28
C PHE A 24 -9.95 2.60 -9.32
N GLN A 25 -10.08 3.87 -9.63
CA GLN A 25 -9.67 4.95 -8.75
C GLN A 25 -10.76 6.02 -8.73
N TYR A 26 -11.15 6.40 -7.52
CA TYR A 26 -12.06 7.50 -7.27
C TYR A 26 -11.38 8.54 -6.38
N ARG A 27 -11.47 9.80 -6.76
CA ARG A 27 -10.82 10.88 -6.02
C ARG A 27 -11.76 12.08 -5.91
N LEU A 28 -12.00 12.52 -4.69
CA LEU A 28 -12.67 13.77 -4.38
C LEU A 28 -11.70 14.72 -3.71
N ASN A 29 -11.65 15.96 -4.17
CA ASN A 29 -10.83 17.00 -3.55
C ASN A 29 -11.47 17.53 -2.26
N ASN A 30 -12.80 17.43 -2.14
CA ASN A 30 -13.54 17.83 -0.95
C ASN A 30 -14.83 17.03 -0.83
N MET A 31 -15.00 16.28 0.25
CA MET A 31 -16.21 15.47 0.53
C MET A 31 -17.39 16.33 1.01
N PHE A 32 -17.12 17.49 1.59
CA PHE A 32 -18.15 18.34 2.18
C PHE A 32 -18.09 19.73 1.56
N ALA A 33 -19.26 20.35 1.39
CA ALA A 33 -19.31 21.79 1.11
C ALA A 33 -18.67 22.52 2.30
N THR A 34 -17.64 23.32 2.02
CA THR A 34 -16.75 23.93 3.02
C THR A 34 -17.55 24.70 4.08
N PRO A 35 -17.67 24.25 5.33
CA PRO A 35 -18.08 25.14 6.40
C PRO A 35 -16.94 26.12 6.63
N GLN A 36 -17.21 27.42 6.48
CA GLN A 36 -16.29 28.44 6.96
C GLN A 36 -16.22 28.31 8.47
N MET A 37 -15.13 27.79 9.01
CA MET A 37 -14.88 27.81 10.45
C MET A 37 -14.69 29.26 10.89
N LYS A 38 -15.73 29.85 11.50
CA LYS A 38 -15.65 31.14 12.16
C LYS A 38 -14.62 31.06 13.27
N GLY A 39 -13.45 31.70 13.09
CA GLY A 39 -12.46 31.85 14.16
C GLY A 39 -11.02 31.45 13.83
N MET A 40 -10.75 30.72 12.76
CA MET A 40 -9.41 30.61 12.18
C MET A 40 -9.25 31.68 11.09
N ALA A 41 -8.02 32.18 10.91
CA ALA A 41 -7.71 33.30 10.02
C ALA A 41 -8.57 33.29 8.76
N ALA A 42 -9.18 34.40 8.43
CA ALA A 42 -10.32 34.57 7.54
C ALA A 42 -10.16 34.08 6.06
N ASN A 43 -9.11 33.32 5.75
CA ASN A 43 -8.76 32.83 4.40
C ASN A 43 -8.42 31.33 4.30
N SER A 44 -8.52 30.55 5.36
CA SER A 44 -8.18 29.12 5.29
C SER A 44 -9.43 28.29 5.05
N SER A 45 -9.72 27.97 3.77
CA SER A 45 -10.73 26.96 3.45
C SER A 45 -10.19 25.57 3.80
N VAL A 46 -10.82 24.89 4.75
CA VAL A 46 -10.52 23.48 5.05
C VAL A 46 -11.11 22.60 3.96
N ARG A 47 -10.33 21.69 3.40
CA ARG A 47 -10.76 20.67 2.43
C ARG A 47 -10.70 19.29 3.07
N TYR A 48 -11.57 18.41 2.63
CA TYR A 48 -11.67 17.04 3.09
C TYR A 48 -11.49 16.08 1.91
N PRO A 49 -10.23 15.84 1.47
CA PRO A 49 -9.98 14.94 0.36
C PRO A 49 -10.33 13.49 0.70
N LEU A 50 -10.85 12.78 -0.29
CA LEU A 50 -11.09 11.34 -0.27
C LEU A 50 -10.45 10.71 -1.48
N MET A 51 -9.75 9.60 -1.28
CA MET A 51 -9.26 8.75 -2.35
C MET A 51 -9.64 7.30 -2.06
N ILE A 52 -10.17 6.62 -3.07
CA ILE A 52 -10.46 5.20 -3.04
C ILE A 52 -9.82 4.59 -4.28
N THR A 53 -8.98 3.59 -4.10
CA THR A 53 -8.37 2.83 -5.19
C THR A 53 -8.58 1.36 -4.89
N GLY A 54 -9.06 0.61 -5.86
CA GLY A 54 -9.30 -0.82 -5.69
C GLY A 54 -8.94 -1.60 -6.94
N MET A 55 -8.68 -2.88 -6.73
CA MET A 55 -8.39 -3.85 -7.76
C MET A 55 -9.17 -5.13 -7.45
N LEU A 56 -9.87 -5.63 -8.46
CA LEU A 56 -10.50 -6.96 -8.47
C LEU A 56 -9.83 -7.73 -9.58
N GLN A 57 -9.30 -8.89 -9.28
CA GLN A 57 -8.62 -9.71 -10.27
C GLN A 57 -8.84 -11.20 -10.00
N SER A 58 -8.69 -12.00 -11.05
CA SER A 58 -8.60 -13.44 -11.02
C SER A 58 -7.26 -13.86 -11.62
N SER A 59 -6.63 -14.86 -11.05
CA SER A 59 -5.35 -15.37 -11.55
C SER A 59 -5.34 -16.88 -11.53
N GLU A 60 -4.86 -17.49 -12.63
CA GLU A 60 -4.76 -18.94 -12.71
C GLU A 60 -3.59 -19.39 -13.58
N TYR A 61 -3.12 -20.60 -13.32
CA TYR A 61 -2.24 -21.33 -14.22
C TYR A 61 -3.06 -21.98 -15.31
N THR A 62 -2.82 -21.64 -16.60
CA THR A 62 -3.62 -22.08 -17.75
C THR A 62 -3.00 -23.24 -18.52
N GLY A 63 -1.78 -23.67 -18.18
CA GLY A 63 -1.13 -24.79 -18.86
C GLY A 63 0.36 -24.88 -18.61
N GLY A 64 1.00 -25.84 -19.29
CA GLY A 64 2.42 -26.14 -19.19
C GLY A 64 2.69 -27.51 -18.56
N GLU A 65 3.95 -27.79 -18.22
CA GLU A 65 4.37 -29.03 -17.56
C GLU A 65 3.95 -29.10 -16.07
N THR A 66 3.15 -28.13 -15.59
CA THR A 66 2.75 -28.04 -14.19
C THR A 66 1.41 -28.71 -13.96
N ASN A 67 1.33 -29.56 -12.94
CA ASN A 67 0.07 -30.15 -12.45
C ASN A 67 -0.83 -29.11 -11.72
N PHE A 68 -0.60 -27.81 -11.97
CA PHE A 68 -1.27 -26.72 -11.25
C PHE A 68 -2.30 -25.97 -12.10
N SER A 69 -2.61 -26.46 -13.31
CA SER A 69 -3.62 -25.85 -14.18
C SER A 69 -4.95 -25.70 -13.45
N GLY A 70 -5.53 -24.50 -13.49
CA GLY A 70 -6.73 -24.13 -12.75
C GLY A 70 -6.49 -23.65 -11.32
N ASN A 71 -5.26 -23.73 -10.80
CA ASN A 71 -4.92 -23.18 -9.49
C ASN A 71 -4.62 -21.68 -9.60
N SER A 72 -4.97 -20.93 -8.57
CA SER A 72 -4.61 -19.53 -8.45
C SER A 72 -3.10 -19.35 -8.32
N ILE A 73 -2.59 -18.27 -8.88
CA ILE A 73 -1.16 -17.93 -8.79
C ILE A 73 -0.84 -17.51 -7.35
N ALA A 74 0.23 -18.07 -6.79
CA ALA A 74 0.66 -17.75 -5.43
C ALA A 74 0.98 -16.25 -5.27
N TYR A 75 0.62 -15.68 -4.12
CA TYR A 75 0.82 -14.27 -3.76
C TYR A 75 0.07 -13.25 -4.63
N VAL A 76 -0.91 -13.67 -5.40
CA VAL A 76 -1.80 -12.79 -6.16
C VAL A 76 -3.14 -12.71 -5.44
N PRO A 77 -3.50 -11.58 -4.80
CA PRO A 77 -4.79 -11.42 -4.12
C PRO A 77 -5.90 -11.15 -5.13
N ASP A 78 -7.09 -11.68 -4.88
CA ASP A 78 -8.26 -11.46 -5.74
C ASP A 78 -8.86 -10.06 -5.54
N PHE A 79 -8.67 -9.48 -4.33
CA PHE A 79 -9.16 -8.14 -4.03
C PHE A 79 -8.16 -7.34 -3.19
N GLN A 80 -7.96 -6.08 -3.59
CA GLN A 80 -7.23 -5.07 -2.83
C GLN A 80 -8.02 -3.77 -2.83
N LEU A 81 -7.98 -3.08 -1.70
CA LEU A 81 -8.60 -1.76 -1.54
C LEU A 81 -7.69 -0.84 -0.74
N TYR A 82 -7.49 0.36 -1.23
CA TYR A 82 -6.90 1.45 -0.49
C TYR A 82 -7.87 2.61 -0.40
N THR A 83 -8.09 3.12 0.80
CA THR A 83 -8.92 4.29 1.05
C THR A 83 -8.11 5.29 1.88
N SER A 84 -8.14 6.55 1.51
CA SER A 84 -7.54 7.64 2.28
C SER A 84 -8.55 8.75 2.47
N VAL A 85 -8.72 9.19 3.71
CA VAL A 85 -9.50 10.37 4.07
C VAL A 85 -8.60 11.38 4.73
N GLY A 86 -8.79 12.64 4.42
CA GLY A 86 -7.92 13.70 4.93
C GLY A 86 -8.67 14.96 5.34
N MET A 87 -7.91 15.81 5.98
CA MET A 87 -8.25 17.20 6.26
C MET A 87 -7.04 18.06 5.91
N GLU A 88 -7.22 19.07 5.10
CA GLU A 88 -6.12 19.94 4.67
C GLU A 88 -6.52 21.40 4.57
N THR A 89 -5.56 22.25 4.85
CA THR A 89 -5.59 23.69 4.61
C THR A 89 -4.39 24.09 3.74
N ASN A 90 -4.17 25.37 3.54
CA ASN A 90 -2.95 25.84 2.87
C ASN A 90 -1.69 25.59 3.71
N ASP A 91 -1.84 25.53 5.03
CA ASP A 91 -0.71 25.49 5.96
C ASP A 91 -0.42 24.08 6.48
N TRP A 92 -1.42 23.24 6.61
CA TRP A 92 -1.25 21.90 7.15
C TRP A 92 -2.18 20.87 6.48
N SER A 93 -1.80 19.61 6.60
CA SER A 93 -2.58 18.47 6.14
C SER A 93 -2.43 17.28 7.10
N ILE A 94 -3.51 16.52 7.24
CA ILE A 94 -3.52 15.22 7.91
C ILE A 94 -4.36 14.27 7.10
N ALA A 95 -3.92 13.02 6.95
CA ALA A 95 -4.66 11.99 6.23
C ALA A 95 -4.48 10.63 6.91
N LEU A 96 -5.58 9.89 7.01
CA LEU A 96 -5.61 8.50 7.44
C LEU A 96 -5.83 7.61 6.21
N GLY A 97 -4.91 6.70 5.96
CA GLY A 97 -5.00 5.66 4.95
C GLY A 97 -5.42 4.34 5.56
N ALA A 98 -6.21 3.55 4.85
CA ALA A 98 -6.56 2.18 5.19
C ALA A 98 -6.32 1.29 3.96
N LYS A 99 -5.51 0.25 4.14
CA LYS A 99 -5.21 -0.77 3.13
C LYS A 99 -5.87 -2.07 3.52
N TYR A 100 -6.65 -2.62 2.63
CA TYR A 100 -7.17 -3.98 2.74
C TYR A 100 -6.62 -4.83 1.60
N GLN A 101 -6.24 -6.06 1.91
CA GLN A 101 -5.85 -7.08 0.96
C GLN A 101 -6.48 -8.39 1.38
N ASP A 102 -7.08 -9.08 0.43
CA ASP A 102 -7.62 -10.43 0.66
C ASP A 102 -6.49 -11.44 0.89
N ASP A 103 -6.85 -12.61 1.43
CA ASP A 103 -5.90 -13.69 1.58
C ASP A 103 -5.40 -14.20 0.22
N THR A 104 -4.17 -14.68 0.18
CA THR A 104 -3.55 -15.25 -1.03
C THR A 104 -3.03 -16.65 -0.74
N PHE A 105 -2.97 -17.48 -1.76
CA PHE A 105 -2.20 -18.70 -1.66
C PHE A 105 -0.70 -18.42 -1.55
N THR A 106 0.02 -19.21 -0.78
CA THR A 106 1.46 -19.08 -0.61
C THR A 106 2.25 -20.08 -1.44
N ASP A 107 1.55 -21.03 -2.05
CA ASP A 107 2.11 -22.10 -2.87
C ASP A 107 1.26 -22.34 -4.13
N ASN A 108 1.89 -22.89 -5.17
CA ASN A 108 1.24 -23.16 -6.45
C ASN A 108 0.21 -24.31 -6.37
N ALA A 109 0.29 -25.16 -5.36
CA ALA A 109 -0.67 -26.24 -5.14
C ALA A 109 -1.95 -25.75 -4.43
N ASN A 110 -2.00 -24.49 -4.04
CA ASN A 110 -3.13 -23.85 -3.34
C ASN A 110 -3.50 -24.54 -2.01
N LEU A 111 -2.50 -25.06 -1.28
CA LEU A 111 -2.69 -25.75 -0.02
C LEU A 111 -2.66 -24.79 1.20
N TYR A 112 -1.88 -23.73 1.11
CA TYR A 112 -1.67 -22.79 2.21
C TYR A 112 -2.07 -21.39 1.80
N ARG A 113 -2.59 -20.60 2.77
CA ARG A 113 -2.99 -19.22 2.54
C ARG A 113 -2.40 -18.26 3.58
N THR A 114 -2.13 -17.04 3.15
CA THR A 114 -1.93 -15.91 4.07
C THR A 114 -3.27 -15.53 4.72
N GLY A 115 -3.24 -14.81 5.82
CA GLY A 115 -4.45 -14.15 6.34
C GLY A 115 -4.77 -12.86 5.58
N LYS A 116 -6.02 -12.41 5.69
CA LYS A 116 -6.44 -11.09 5.21
C LYS A 116 -5.67 -9.99 5.93
N ALA A 117 -5.25 -8.99 5.17
CA ALA A 117 -4.50 -7.86 5.70
C ALA A 117 -5.37 -6.61 5.79
N PHE A 118 -5.34 -5.95 6.94
CA PHE A 118 -5.95 -4.65 7.14
C PHE A 118 -4.99 -3.76 7.92
N ILE A 119 -4.46 -2.73 7.27
CA ILE A 119 -3.39 -1.88 7.79
C ILE A 119 -3.81 -0.42 7.66
N PHE A 120 -3.50 0.37 8.68
CA PHE A 120 -3.72 1.80 8.69
C PHE A 120 -2.41 2.56 8.68
N ASP A 121 -2.38 3.66 7.92
CA ASP A 121 -1.25 4.59 7.84
C ASP A 121 -1.74 6.00 8.15
N LEU A 122 -0.90 6.81 8.80
CA LEU A 122 -1.17 8.21 9.10
C LEU A 122 -0.11 9.09 8.45
N HIS A 123 -0.55 10.14 7.76
CA HIS A 123 0.31 11.14 7.16
C HIS A 123 -0.09 12.52 7.67
N ALA A 124 0.90 13.31 8.08
CA ALA A 124 0.70 14.69 8.47
C ALA A 124 1.77 15.60 7.85
N GLY A 125 1.42 16.82 7.55
CA GLY A 125 2.33 17.81 7.02
C GLY A 125 1.95 19.21 7.43
N MET A 126 2.96 20.08 7.60
CA MET A 126 2.77 21.49 7.94
C MET A 126 3.77 22.35 7.16
N ASN A 127 3.27 23.39 6.50
CA ASN A 127 4.09 24.39 5.82
C ASN A 127 4.47 25.48 6.83
N VAL A 128 5.74 25.83 6.85
CA VAL A 128 6.30 26.87 7.73
C VAL A 128 6.99 27.88 6.83
N ALA A 129 6.50 29.11 6.84
CA ALA A 129 7.15 30.19 6.11
C ALA A 129 8.51 30.49 6.76
N VAL A 130 9.58 30.39 5.99
CA VAL A 130 10.94 30.66 6.44
C VAL A 130 11.50 31.81 5.58
N ASN A 131 11.49 33.03 6.12
CA ASN A 131 12.06 34.19 5.43
C ASN A 131 13.52 34.39 5.82
N SER A 132 14.42 33.47 5.46
CA SER A 132 15.84 33.57 5.82
C SER A 132 16.75 32.95 4.77
N ASN A 133 17.79 33.70 4.38
CA ASN A 133 18.95 33.20 3.61
C ASN A 133 18.65 32.43 2.30
N GLY A 134 17.62 32.87 1.55
CA GLY A 134 17.26 32.24 0.26
C GLY A 134 16.34 31.02 0.39
N ILE A 135 15.97 30.61 1.59
CA ILE A 135 14.92 29.61 1.86
C ILE A 135 13.57 30.33 1.83
N LYS A 136 12.66 29.90 0.96
CA LYS A 136 11.32 30.47 0.84
C LYS A 136 10.36 29.82 1.81
N ASP A 137 10.31 28.50 1.80
CA ASP A 137 9.37 27.71 2.59
C ASP A 137 10.04 26.46 3.13
N ALA A 138 9.56 25.99 4.27
CA ALA A 138 9.89 24.67 4.82
C ALA A 138 8.60 23.86 5.00
N ARG A 139 8.64 22.57 4.69
CA ARG A 139 7.56 21.65 4.98
C ARG A 139 8.03 20.60 5.97
N LEU A 140 7.41 20.59 7.15
CA LEU A 140 7.51 19.48 8.10
C LEU A 140 6.60 18.37 7.69
N PHE A 141 7.02 17.11 7.82
CA PHE A 141 6.15 15.96 7.58
C PHE A 141 6.37 14.87 8.62
N LEU A 142 5.31 14.11 8.85
CA LEU A 142 5.26 12.91 9.67
C LEU A 142 4.50 11.83 8.91
N ASN A 143 5.12 10.68 8.74
CA ASN A 143 4.49 9.48 8.21
C ASN A 143 4.57 8.37 9.25
N VAL A 144 3.45 7.73 9.52
CA VAL A 144 3.34 6.56 10.39
C VAL A 144 2.75 5.43 9.57
N ASP A 145 3.56 4.45 9.22
CA ASP A 145 3.09 3.26 8.53
C ASP A 145 2.72 2.18 9.55
N ASN A 146 1.68 1.41 9.25
CA ASN A 146 1.16 0.37 10.12
C ASN A 146 0.85 0.87 11.53
N LEU A 147 0.00 1.88 11.64
CA LEU A 147 -0.31 2.65 12.86
C LEU A 147 -0.66 1.78 14.08
N PHE A 148 -1.27 0.61 13.87
CA PHE A 148 -1.67 -0.30 14.95
C PHE A 148 -0.73 -1.49 15.13
N ASP A 149 0.46 -1.45 14.52
CA ASP A 149 1.46 -2.52 14.57
C ASP A 149 0.89 -3.92 14.23
N LYS A 150 0.01 -3.97 13.22
CA LYS A 150 -0.62 -5.22 12.80
C LYS A 150 0.41 -6.14 12.16
N VAL A 151 0.59 -7.31 12.73
CA VAL A 151 1.43 -8.36 12.16
C VAL A 151 0.60 -9.22 11.21
N ILE A 152 1.06 -9.34 9.98
CA ILE A 152 0.52 -10.23 8.94
C ILE A 152 1.67 -11.01 8.31
N VAL A 153 1.38 -12.18 7.77
CA VAL A 153 2.35 -12.95 6.98
C VAL A 153 2.38 -12.38 5.57
N ALA A 154 3.46 -11.70 5.21
CA ALA A 154 3.65 -11.12 3.88
C ALA A 154 4.10 -12.17 2.85
N SER A 155 4.90 -13.14 3.27
CA SER A 155 5.28 -14.30 2.45
C SER A 155 5.62 -15.48 3.35
N GLU A 156 5.46 -16.69 2.80
CA GLU A 156 5.79 -17.94 3.48
C GLU A 156 6.67 -18.79 2.56
N HIS A 157 7.72 -19.33 3.12
CA HIS A 157 8.63 -20.28 2.48
C HIS A 157 8.79 -21.51 3.38
N GLU A 158 9.28 -22.60 2.83
CA GLU A 158 9.59 -23.82 3.59
C GLU A 158 10.51 -23.59 4.80
N TYR A 159 11.30 -22.52 4.77
CA TYR A 159 12.22 -22.12 5.84
C TYR A 159 11.66 -21.09 6.82
N GLY A 160 10.41 -20.63 6.64
CA GLY A 160 9.78 -19.70 7.57
C GLY A 160 8.82 -18.71 6.96
N LYS A 161 8.19 -17.93 7.85
CA LYS A 161 7.23 -16.87 7.50
C LYS A 161 7.89 -15.51 7.62
N ARG A 162 7.72 -14.68 6.61
CA ARG A 162 8.17 -13.29 6.63
C ARG A 162 7.00 -12.40 7.03
N PRO A 163 7.11 -11.65 8.14
CA PRO A 163 6.08 -10.68 8.51
C PRO A 163 6.15 -9.44 7.59
N ASN A 164 5.07 -8.66 7.60
CA ASN A 164 5.04 -7.32 7.03
C ASN A 164 5.95 -6.35 7.80
N LYS A 165 6.08 -5.14 7.27
CA LYS A 165 6.75 -4.03 7.98
C LYS A 165 6.01 -3.73 9.29
N PRO A 166 6.70 -3.66 10.44
CA PRO A 166 6.12 -3.26 11.71
C PRO A 166 5.72 -1.78 11.71
N LEU A 167 5.14 -1.30 12.79
CA LEU A 167 4.96 0.13 13.02
C LEU A 167 6.26 0.89 12.71
N SER A 168 6.16 1.85 11.85
CA SER A 168 7.31 2.65 11.41
C SER A 168 6.94 4.13 11.39
N VAL A 169 7.79 4.95 11.98
CA VAL A 169 7.61 6.40 12.03
C VAL A 169 8.74 7.08 11.30
N MET A 170 8.40 7.96 10.38
CA MET A 170 9.34 8.82 9.67
C MET A 170 8.91 10.27 9.79
N ALA A 171 9.80 11.12 10.29
CA ALA A 171 9.61 12.57 10.33
C ALA A 171 10.76 13.26 9.60
N GLY A 172 10.47 14.41 8.99
CA GLY A 172 11.48 15.15 8.26
C GLY A 172 11.07 16.56 7.92
N VAL A 173 12.01 17.28 7.32
CA VAL A 173 11.83 18.65 6.85
C VAL A 173 12.30 18.72 5.39
N LYS A 174 11.47 19.30 4.53
CA LYS A 174 11.81 19.64 3.16
C LYS A 174 11.90 21.16 3.06
N PHE A 175 12.97 21.66 2.43
CA PHE A 175 13.17 23.09 2.18
C PHE A 175 13.00 23.38 0.69
N ASP A 176 12.33 24.50 0.36
CA ASP A 176 12.25 25.07 -0.97
C ASP A 176 13.09 26.37 -1.02
N PHE A 177 14.00 26.50 -2.01
CA PHE A 177 14.96 27.60 -2.17
C PHE A 177 14.57 28.55 -3.29
#